data_4c1e24f12adcc63f020777933d5b41a8
#
_entry.id   4c1e24f12adcc63f020777933d5b41a8
#
_cell.length_a   1.000
_cell.length_b   1.000
_cell.length_c   1.000
_cell.angle_alpha   90.00
_cell.angle_beta   90.00
_cell.angle_gamma   90.00
#
_symmetry.space_group_name_H-M   'P 1'
#
loop_
_entity.id
_entity.type
_entity.pdbx_description
1 polymer ?
#
loop_
_entity_poly.entity_id
_entity_poly.type
_entity_poly.pdbx_seq_one_letter_code
_entity_poly.pdbx_strand_id
1 'polypeptide(L)'
;KVYFADGVSQEFKDKFTATIRYMNSKGTSGNMAKLEASENVYYINEAKSVYKTNFNTKTKTINWDPNHLVLTDEGILMSPATALAHEADHAQRYDKVVRENDDSAKKEYNDSIKPNSDNQYSTKEERRVIQGAEQSAARKHGDINAKQTTRKNHKGTQANLNVSNMKPGEISKKI
;
A
#
# COMPACT_ATOMS: atom_id res chain seq x y z
N LYS A 1 3.09 -7.32 14.97
CA LYS A 1 2.53 -8.62 14.53
C LYS A 1 1.41 -8.39 13.54
N VAL A 2 1.32 -9.21 12.52
CA VAL A 2 0.32 -9.08 11.44
C VAL A 2 -0.52 -10.36 11.37
N TYR A 3 -1.83 -10.20 11.42
CA TYR A 3 -2.80 -11.29 11.33
C TYR A 3 -3.81 -11.01 10.22
N PHE A 4 -4.44 -12.06 9.71
CA PHE A 4 -5.59 -11.88 8.84
C PHE A 4 -6.82 -11.47 9.67
N ALA A 5 -7.63 -10.57 9.13
CA ALA A 5 -8.93 -10.25 9.69
C ALA A 5 -9.86 -11.48 9.67
N ASP A 6 -10.82 -11.52 10.58
CA ASP A 6 -11.79 -12.60 10.62
C ASP A 6 -12.61 -12.65 9.31
N GLY A 7 -12.88 -13.86 8.85
CA GLY A 7 -13.74 -14.10 7.69
C GLY A 7 -13.09 -13.91 6.33
N VAL A 8 -11.80 -13.57 6.24
CA VAL A 8 -11.12 -13.54 4.92
C VAL A 8 -10.97 -14.96 4.36
N SER A 9 -11.12 -15.08 3.04
CA SER A 9 -11.07 -16.37 2.36
C SER A 9 -9.66 -16.96 2.32
N GLN A 10 -9.58 -18.29 2.16
CA GLN A 10 -8.29 -18.96 1.94
C GLN A 10 -7.63 -18.48 0.63
N GLU A 11 -8.42 -18.23 -0.41
CA GLU A 11 -7.93 -17.66 -1.66
C GLU A 11 -7.22 -16.31 -1.45
N PHE A 12 -7.81 -15.42 -0.65
CA PHE A 12 -7.20 -14.13 -0.29
C PHE A 12 -5.88 -14.34 0.48
N LYS A 13 -5.86 -15.24 1.46
CA LYS A 13 -4.64 -15.56 2.22
C LYS A 13 -3.51 -16.05 1.32
N ASP A 14 -3.85 -16.90 0.36
CA ASP A 14 -2.88 -17.43 -0.60
C ASP A 14 -2.33 -16.34 -1.52
N LYS A 15 -3.19 -15.44 -2.00
CA LYS A 15 -2.77 -14.28 -2.80
C LYS A 15 -1.88 -13.33 -2.01
N PHE A 16 -2.23 -13.04 -0.78
CA PHE A 16 -1.40 -12.22 0.11
C PHE A 16 -0.02 -12.85 0.31
N THR A 17 0.02 -14.12 0.64
CA THR A 17 1.27 -14.86 0.84
C THR A 17 2.14 -14.86 -0.42
N ALA A 18 1.55 -15.10 -1.60
CA ALA A 18 2.26 -15.04 -2.87
C ALA A 18 2.80 -13.63 -3.15
N THR A 19 2.02 -12.61 -2.84
CA THR A 19 2.43 -11.20 -3.02
C THR A 19 3.59 -10.83 -2.09
N ILE A 20 3.55 -11.24 -0.82
CA ILE A 20 4.66 -11.02 0.12
C ILE A 20 5.96 -11.72 -0.36
N ARG A 21 5.86 -12.94 -0.86
CA ARG A 21 7.04 -13.64 -1.44
C ARG A 21 7.61 -12.89 -2.63
N TYR A 22 6.73 -12.40 -3.52
CA TYR A 22 7.14 -11.58 -4.66
C TYR A 22 7.81 -10.28 -4.19
N MET A 23 7.21 -9.57 -3.25
CA MET A 23 7.77 -8.34 -2.67
C MET A 23 9.12 -8.59 -2.01
N ASN A 24 9.29 -9.72 -1.30
CA ASN A 24 10.58 -10.14 -0.75
C ASN A 24 11.64 -10.29 -1.85
N SER A 25 11.30 -10.94 -2.95
CA SER A 25 12.21 -11.12 -4.08
C SER A 25 12.60 -9.81 -4.76
N LYS A 26 11.78 -8.78 -4.64
CA LYS A 26 12.01 -7.43 -5.19
C LYS A 26 12.56 -6.43 -4.16
N GLY A 27 12.72 -6.82 -2.91
CA GLY A 27 13.21 -5.95 -1.84
C GLY A 27 12.22 -4.85 -1.45
N THR A 28 10.91 -5.10 -1.55
CA THR A 28 9.84 -4.13 -1.27
C THR A 28 8.96 -4.49 -0.06
N SER A 29 9.28 -5.55 0.65
CA SER A 29 8.50 -6.03 1.81
C SER A 29 8.94 -5.45 3.16
N GLY A 30 9.92 -4.54 3.19
CA GLY A 30 10.53 -4.06 4.42
C GLY A 30 9.56 -3.46 5.44
N ASN A 31 8.55 -2.71 4.99
CA ASN A 31 7.55 -2.15 5.88
C ASN A 31 6.63 -3.23 6.47
N MET A 32 6.25 -4.24 5.69
CA MET A 32 5.51 -5.40 6.22
C MET A 32 6.32 -6.18 7.25
N ALA A 33 7.61 -6.38 7.01
CA ALA A 33 8.49 -7.04 7.97
C ALA A 33 8.61 -6.24 9.29
N LYS A 34 8.68 -4.91 9.24
CA LYS A 34 8.66 -4.06 10.43
C LYS A 34 7.35 -4.16 11.21
N LEU A 35 6.21 -4.21 10.51
CA LEU A 35 4.90 -4.42 11.16
C LEU A 35 4.81 -5.79 11.83
N GLU A 36 5.32 -6.83 11.18
CA GLU A 36 5.36 -8.19 11.77
C GLU A 36 6.23 -8.22 13.04
N ALA A 37 7.35 -7.51 13.05
CA ALA A 37 8.24 -7.39 14.20
C ALA A 37 7.72 -6.46 15.30
N SER A 38 6.71 -5.64 15.04
CA SER A 38 6.15 -4.70 16.02
C SER A 38 5.45 -5.42 17.17
N GLU A 39 5.48 -4.82 18.35
CA GLU A 39 4.69 -5.24 19.51
C GLU A 39 3.18 -4.99 19.31
N ASN A 40 2.83 -4.01 18.47
CA ASN A 40 1.46 -3.74 18.08
C ASN A 40 0.91 -4.81 17.13
N VAL A 41 -0.40 -4.98 17.16
CA VAL A 41 -1.12 -5.92 16.30
C VAL A 41 -1.76 -5.15 15.14
N TYR A 42 -1.57 -5.66 13.93
CA TYR A 42 -2.15 -5.17 12.69
C TYR A 42 -2.93 -6.29 12.00
N TYR A 43 -3.90 -5.90 11.19
CA TYR A 43 -4.73 -6.85 10.44
C TYR A 43 -4.64 -6.59 8.95
N ILE A 44 -4.75 -7.67 8.18
CA ILE A 44 -4.89 -7.65 6.73
C ILE A 44 -6.30 -8.11 6.40
N ASN A 45 -7.03 -7.28 5.67
CA ASN A 45 -8.39 -7.55 5.24
C ASN A 45 -8.53 -7.42 3.73
N GLU A 46 -9.44 -8.19 3.14
CA GLU A 46 -9.73 -8.15 1.73
C GLU A 46 -10.59 -6.94 1.38
N ALA A 47 -10.10 -6.09 0.49
CA ALA A 47 -10.90 -5.10 -0.20
C ALA A 47 -11.37 -5.64 -1.55
N LYS A 48 -12.60 -5.30 -1.95
CA LYS A 48 -13.21 -5.78 -3.21
C LYS A 48 -13.00 -4.82 -4.37
N SER A 49 -12.39 -3.67 -4.13
CA SER A 49 -12.06 -2.70 -5.16
C SER A 49 -10.84 -1.87 -4.74
N VAL A 50 -10.18 -1.25 -5.72
CA VAL A 50 -9.06 -0.33 -5.45
C VAL A 50 -9.50 0.88 -4.61
N TYR A 51 -10.76 1.29 -4.70
CA TYR A 51 -11.32 2.42 -3.93
C TYR A 51 -11.47 2.12 -2.43
N LYS A 52 -11.44 0.85 -2.05
CA LYS A 52 -11.53 0.38 -0.66
C LYS A 52 -10.17 -0.02 -0.09
N THR A 53 -9.12 0.05 -0.90
CA THR A 53 -7.74 -0.19 -0.43
C THR A 53 -7.29 1.01 0.40
N ASN A 54 -6.96 0.78 1.66
CA ASN A 54 -6.50 1.81 2.58
C ASN A 54 -5.87 1.21 3.85
N PHE A 55 -5.15 2.03 4.59
CA PHE A 55 -4.81 1.73 5.98
C PHE A 55 -5.76 2.48 6.93
N ASN A 56 -6.47 1.73 7.76
CA ASN A 56 -7.37 2.27 8.79
C ASN A 56 -6.65 2.31 10.14
N THR A 57 -6.36 3.52 10.63
CA THR A 57 -5.64 3.73 11.90
C THR A 57 -6.43 3.31 13.13
N LYS A 58 -7.76 3.42 13.10
CA LYS A 58 -8.64 3.07 14.24
C LYS A 58 -8.66 1.57 14.49
N THR A 59 -8.71 0.78 13.43
CA THR A 59 -8.74 -0.69 13.50
C THR A 59 -7.37 -1.32 13.29
N LYS A 60 -6.36 -0.52 12.97
CA LYS A 60 -5.01 -0.98 12.60
C LYS A 60 -5.04 -2.03 11.48
N THR A 61 -5.90 -1.80 10.49
CA THR A 61 -6.16 -2.74 9.40
C THR A 61 -5.71 -2.17 8.06
N ILE A 62 -4.94 -2.95 7.32
CA ILE A 62 -4.69 -2.73 5.90
C ILE A 62 -5.79 -3.46 5.13
N ASN A 63 -6.66 -2.72 4.46
CA ASN A 63 -7.62 -3.26 3.51
C ASN A 63 -6.96 -3.23 2.13
N TRP A 64 -6.88 -4.37 1.45
CA TRP A 64 -6.12 -4.50 0.21
C TRP A 64 -6.88 -5.33 -0.83
N ASP A 65 -6.92 -4.81 -2.05
CA ASP A 65 -7.49 -5.50 -3.22
C ASP A 65 -6.38 -6.20 -4.02
N PRO A 66 -6.33 -7.54 -4.01
CA PRO A 66 -5.34 -8.28 -4.78
C PRO A 66 -5.69 -8.46 -6.26
N ASN A 67 -6.88 -8.06 -6.71
CA ASN A 67 -7.47 -8.51 -7.97
C ASN A 67 -7.53 -7.44 -9.06
N HIS A 68 -7.27 -6.17 -8.72
CA HIS A 68 -7.42 -5.07 -9.67
C HIS A 68 -6.19 -4.18 -9.68
N LEU A 69 -5.92 -3.60 -10.85
CA LEU A 69 -4.89 -2.59 -11.04
C LEU A 69 -5.45 -1.20 -10.76
N VAL A 70 -4.61 -0.30 -10.29
CA VAL A 70 -4.93 1.13 -10.18
C VAL A 70 -4.44 1.83 -11.45
N LEU A 71 -5.36 2.51 -12.16
CA LEU A 71 -5.02 3.39 -13.27
C LEU A 71 -4.89 4.82 -12.74
N THR A 72 -3.72 5.42 -12.92
CA THR A 72 -3.43 6.79 -12.50
C THR A 72 -3.70 7.80 -13.62
N ASP A 73 -3.80 9.09 -13.29
CA ASP A 73 -3.93 10.17 -14.29
C ASP A 73 -2.74 10.23 -15.24
N GLU A 74 -1.58 9.73 -14.84
CA GLU A 74 -0.37 9.62 -15.68
C GLU A 74 -0.44 8.46 -16.68
N GLY A 75 -1.53 7.69 -16.69
CA GLY A 75 -1.68 6.51 -17.54
C GLY A 75 -0.92 5.28 -17.05
N ILE A 76 -0.46 5.28 -15.81
CA ILE A 76 0.26 4.16 -15.21
C ILE A 76 -0.75 3.16 -14.62
N LEU A 77 -0.50 1.88 -14.86
CA LEU A 77 -1.19 0.78 -14.23
C LEU A 77 -0.35 0.28 -13.05
N MET A 78 -0.78 0.56 -11.82
CA MET A 78 -0.09 0.07 -10.62
C MET A 78 -0.59 -1.31 -10.24
N SER A 79 0.34 -2.22 -9.96
CA SER A 79 0.03 -3.58 -9.50
C SER A 79 -0.51 -3.60 -8.06
N PRO A 80 -1.25 -4.66 -7.69
CA PRO A 80 -1.67 -4.87 -6.30
C PRO A 80 -0.49 -4.93 -5.32
N ALA A 81 0.66 -5.43 -5.72
CA ALA A 81 1.87 -5.43 -4.89
C ALA A 81 2.35 -4.01 -4.57
N THR A 82 2.29 -3.08 -5.53
CA THR A 82 2.63 -1.67 -5.30
C THR A 82 1.61 -1.00 -4.39
N ALA A 83 0.31 -1.28 -4.57
CA ALA A 83 -0.73 -0.79 -3.67
C ALA A 83 -0.53 -1.30 -2.23
N LEU A 84 -0.15 -2.56 -2.06
CA LEU A 84 0.17 -3.11 -0.73
C LEU A 84 1.40 -2.42 -0.10
N ALA A 85 2.44 -2.13 -0.88
CA ALA A 85 3.61 -1.40 -0.40
C ALA A 85 3.24 0.01 0.07
N HIS A 86 2.34 0.70 -0.64
CA HIS A 86 1.80 2.01 -0.26
C HIS A 86 1.11 1.95 1.11
N GLU A 87 0.17 1.05 1.30
CA GLU A 87 -0.58 0.93 2.56
C GLU A 87 0.30 0.46 3.71
N ALA A 88 1.26 -0.42 3.45
CA ALA A 88 2.22 -0.86 4.45
C ALA A 88 3.12 0.29 4.95
N ASP A 89 3.41 1.27 4.09
CA ASP A 89 4.19 2.44 4.48
C ASP A 89 3.39 3.38 5.40
N HIS A 90 2.11 3.60 5.11
CA HIS A 90 1.21 4.30 6.03
C HIS A 90 1.16 3.61 7.40
N ALA A 91 0.94 2.30 7.41
CA ALA A 91 0.85 1.53 8.64
C ALA A 91 2.15 1.55 9.45
N GLN A 92 3.30 1.44 8.79
CA GLN A 92 4.61 1.49 9.44
C GLN A 92 4.90 2.87 10.04
N ARG A 93 4.56 3.95 9.32
CA ARG A 93 4.68 5.30 9.86
C ARG A 93 3.83 5.50 11.12
N TYR A 94 2.59 5.04 11.06
CA TYR A 94 1.69 5.07 12.21
C TYR A 94 2.25 4.25 13.39
N ASP A 95 2.74 3.03 13.14
CA ASP A 95 3.34 2.18 14.16
C ASP A 95 4.51 2.87 14.85
N LYS A 96 5.39 3.50 14.07
CA LYS A 96 6.53 4.24 14.60
C LYS A 96 6.09 5.36 15.55
N VAL A 97 5.13 6.17 15.14
CA VAL A 97 4.60 7.30 15.94
C VAL A 97 3.96 6.80 17.25
N VAL A 98 3.21 5.69 17.19
CA VAL A 98 2.58 5.09 18.38
C VAL A 98 3.62 4.55 19.36
N ARG A 99 4.65 3.86 18.85
CA ARG A 99 5.71 3.29 19.70
C ARG A 99 6.62 4.34 20.32
N GLU A 100 6.99 5.37 19.58
CA GLU A 100 7.83 6.46 20.09
C GLU A 100 7.12 7.25 21.17
N ASN A 101 5.79 7.31 21.13
CA ASN A 101 4.93 8.00 22.11
C ASN A 101 5.35 9.45 22.39
N ASP A 102 5.94 10.10 21.39
CA ASP A 102 6.41 11.48 21.45
C ASP A 102 5.31 12.45 21.01
N ASP A 103 5.02 13.47 21.80
CA ASP A 103 3.91 14.41 21.53
C ASP A 103 4.15 15.24 20.27
N SER A 104 5.42 15.60 19.99
CA SER A 104 5.77 16.34 18.77
C SER A 104 5.58 15.48 17.53
N ALA A 105 6.02 14.22 17.56
CA ALA A 105 5.83 13.28 16.47
C ALA A 105 4.35 12.97 16.22
N LYS A 106 3.56 12.84 17.28
CA LYS A 106 2.09 12.67 17.18
C LYS A 106 1.44 13.87 16.54
N LYS A 107 1.82 15.08 16.96
CA LYS A 107 1.30 16.33 16.40
C LYS A 107 1.63 16.44 14.91
N GLU A 108 2.89 16.21 14.53
CA GLU A 108 3.33 16.22 13.15
C GLU A 108 2.55 15.21 12.30
N TYR A 109 2.42 13.99 12.78
CA TYR A 109 1.64 12.95 12.11
C TYR A 109 0.18 13.36 11.94
N ASN A 110 -0.48 13.80 13.02
CA ASN A 110 -1.88 14.24 12.98
C ASN A 110 -2.10 15.40 12.01
N ASP A 111 -1.17 16.37 11.96
CA ASP A 111 -1.21 17.47 11.00
C ASP A 111 -1.05 16.96 9.54
N SER A 112 -0.21 15.95 9.33
CA SER A 112 0.07 15.40 8.00
C SER A 112 -1.08 14.60 7.38
N ILE A 113 -1.97 14.04 8.22
CA ILE A 113 -3.14 13.25 7.76
C ILE A 113 -4.43 14.07 7.65
N LYS A 114 -4.40 15.36 8.01
CA LYS A 114 -5.59 16.22 7.91
C LYS A 114 -6.05 16.33 6.45
N PRO A 115 -7.37 16.20 6.19
CA PRO A 115 -7.92 16.43 4.86
C PRO A 115 -7.48 17.81 4.32
N ASN A 116 -7.12 17.84 3.05
CA ASN A 116 -6.66 19.05 2.34
C ASN A 116 -5.39 19.70 2.93
N SER A 117 -4.62 18.99 3.72
CA SER A 117 -3.29 19.47 4.18
C SER A 117 -2.28 19.57 3.04
N ASP A 118 -2.58 18.98 1.88
CA ASP A 118 -1.85 19.12 0.63
C ASP A 118 -2.83 19.31 -0.53
N ASN A 119 -2.63 20.38 -1.30
CA ASN A 119 -3.53 20.76 -2.40
C ASN A 119 -3.48 19.78 -3.59
N GLN A 120 -2.37 19.08 -3.76
CA GLN A 120 -2.14 18.20 -4.91
C GLN A 120 -2.39 16.72 -4.55
N TYR A 121 -1.98 16.31 -3.35
CA TYR A 121 -2.04 14.91 -2.92
C TYR A 121 -3.11 14.63 -1.87
N SER A 122 -4.02 15.56 -1.62
CA SER A 122 -5.04 15.50 -0.58
C SER A 122 -4.49 15.66 0.84
N THR A 123 -3.45 14.93 1.22
CA THR A 123 -2.77 15.08 2.51
C THR A 123 -1.25 15.10 2.32
N LYS A 124 -0.53 15.69 3.26
CA LYS A 124 0.94 15.64 3.28
C LYS A 124 1.45 14.21 3.42
N GLU A 125 0.73 13.37 4.16
CA GLU A 125 1.07 11.97 4.33
C GLU A 125 0.96 11.20 2.99
N GLU A 126 -0.09 11.43 2.19
CA GLU A 126 -0.21 10.84 0.87
C GLU A 126 0.92 11.27 -0.07
N ARG A 127 1.28 12.55 -0.06
CA ARG A 127 2.46 13.03 -0.82
C ARG A 127 3.72 12.25 -0.44
N ARG A 128 3.96 12.08 0.85
CA ARG A 128 5.14 11.35 1.36
C ARG A 128 5.19 9.93 0.84
N VAL A 129 4.09 9.20 0.96
CA VAL A 129 4.01 7.79 0.54
C VAL A 129 4.10 7.65 -0.97
N ILE A 130 3.36 8.46 -1.73
CA ILE A 130 3.35 8.41 -3.19
C ILE A 130 4.74 8.72 -3.76
N GLN A 131 5.38 9.79 -3.30
CA GLN A 131 6.71 10.18 -3.77
C GLN A 131 7.84 9.29 -3.23
N GLY A 132 7.59 8.54 -2.17
CA GLY A 132 8.55 7.65 -1.54
C GLY A 132 8.30 6.16 -1.86
N ALA A 133 7.65 5.47 -0.93
CA ALA A 133 7.48 4.01 -0.97
C ALA A 133 6.73 3.52 -2.20
N GLU A 134 5.67 4.21 -2.63
CA GLU A 134 4.89 3.81 -3.82
C GLU A 134 5.75 3.82 -5.08
N GLN A 135 6.42 4.92 -5.37
CA GLN A 135 7.25 5.01 -6.58
C GLN A 135 8.46 4.09 -6.53
N SER A 136 9.09 3.96 -5.36
CA SER A 136 10.20 3.03 -5.19
C SER A 136 9.77 1.59 -5.45
N ALA A 137 8.65 1.17 -4.87
CA ALA A 137 8.09 -0.16 -5.09
C ALA A 137 7.68 -0.37 -6.55
N ALA A 138 7.00 0.59 -7.16
CA ALA A 138 6.56 0.52 -8.54
C ALA A 138 7.73 0.32 -9.52
N ARG A 139 8.87 0.99 -9.30
CA ARG A 139 10.08 0.77 -10.11
C ARG A 139 10.63 -0.64 -9.95
N LYS A 140 10.73 -1.12 -8.73
CA LYS A 140 11.25 -2.47 -8.43
C LYS A 140 10.31 -3.56 -8.92
N HIS A 141 9.00 -3.32 -8.93
CA HIS A 141 8.01 -4.24 -9.46
C HIS A 141 7.91 -4.20 -10.99
N GLY A 142 8.44 -3.16 -11.64
CA GLY A 142 8.33 -2.98 -13.07
C GLY A 142 7.05 -2.30 -13.54
N ASP A 143 6.26 -1.74 -12.63
CA ASP A 143 5.06 -0.96 -12.98
C ASP A 143 5.43 0.34 -13.70
N ILE A 144 6.56 0.92 -13.37
CA ILE A 144 7.15 2.10 -14.01
C ILE A 144 8.64 1.89 -14.28
N ASN A 145 9.18 2.63 -15.25
CA ASN A 145 10.61 2.70 -15.50
C ASN A 145 11.29 3.81 -14.66
N ALA A 146 12.61 3.96 -14.79
CA ALA A 146 13.40 4.90 -14.02
C ALA A 146 13.03 6.39 -14.25
N LYS A 147 12.39 6.70 -15.39
CA LYS A 147 12.03 8.09 -15.79
C LYS A 147 10.58 8.44 -15.50
N GLN A 148 9.76 7.46 -15.13
CA GLN A 148 8.34 7.64 -14.86
C GLN A 148 8.07 7.87 -13.37
N THR A 149 6.91 8.46 -13.08
CA THR A 149 6.30 8.49 -11.77
C THR A 149 4.99 7.72 -11.80
N THR A 150 4.55 7.18 -10.67
CA THR A 150 3.25 6.52 -10.58
C THR A 150 2.13 7.53 -10.79
N ARG A 151 2.19 8.62 -10.05
CA ARG A 151 1.18 9.70 -10.12
C ARG A 151 1.71 11.00 -9.53
N LYS A 152 1.09 12.12 -9.95
CA LYS A 152 1.38 13.47 -9.49
C LYS A 152 0.27 14.04 -8.59
N ASN A 153 -0.65 13.19 -8.15
CA ASN A 153 -1.77 13.50 -7.26
C ASN A 153 -2.21 12.22 -6.54
N HIS A 154 -3.27 12.31 -5.72
CA HIS A 154 -3.81 11.15 -5.02
C HIS A 154 -4.90 10.40 -5.84
N LYS A 155 -5.12 10.76 -7.08
CA LYS A 155 -6.18 10.17 -7.91
C LYS A 155 -5.76 8.81 -8.48
N GLY A 156 -6.73 7.93 -8.60
CA GLY A 156 -6.59 6.65 -9.27
C GLY A 156 -7.98 6.04 -9.47
N THR A 157 -8.11 5.24 -10.50
CA THR A 157 -9.34 4.50 -10.81
C THR A 157 -9.04 3.02 -10.92
N GLN A 158 -10.08 2.21 -10.77
CA GLN A 158 -9.94 0.77 -10.98
C GLN A 158 -9.87 0.50 -12.49
N ALA A 159 -8.76 -0.11 -12.93
CA ALA A 159 -8.62 -0.52 -14.32
C ALA A 159 -9.57 -1.69 -14.65
N ASN A 160 -9.98 -1.79 -15.92
CA ASN A 160 -10.85 -2.87 -16.38
C ASN A 160 -10.18 -4.25 -16.42
N LEU A 161 -8.85 -4.30 -16.36
CA LEU A 161 -8.11 -5.56 -16.34
C LEU A 161 -8.21 -6.21 -14.95
N ASN A 162 -8.84 -7.38 -14.89
CA ASN A 162 -8.87 -8.22 -13.71
C ASN A 162 -7.66 -9.16 -13.69
N VAL A 163 -6.90 -9.15 -12.62
CA VAL A 163 -5.68 -9.95 -12.45
C VAL A 163 -5.82 -11.06 -11.42
N SER A 164 -7.05 -11.41 -11.05
CA SER A 164 -7.35 -12.39 -10.00
C SER A 164 -6.74 -13.78 -10.22
N ASN A 165 -6.54 -14.17 -11.49
CA ASN A 165 -5.96 -15.46 -11.89
C ASN A 165 -4.46 -15.37 -12.23
N MET A 166 -3.82 -14.22 -11.98
CA MET A 166 -2.43 -13.98 -12.31
C MET A 166 -1.55 -14.02 -11.07
N LYS A 167 -0.35 -14.58 -11.20
CA LYS A 167 0.69 -14.46 -10.18
C LYS A 167 1.29 -13.05 -10.19
N PRO A 168 1.76 -12.53 -9.03
CA PRO A 168 2.30 -11.17 -8.96
C PRO A 168 3.37 -10.84 -10.02
N GLY A 169 4.31 -11.75 -10.28
CA GLY A 169 5.35 -11.56 -11.28
C GLY A 169 4.85 -11.57 -12.73
N GLU A 170 3.69 -12.19 -13.00
CA GLU A 170 3.04 -12.17 -14.32
C GLU A 170 2.33 -10.84 -14.54
N ILE A 171 1.76 -10.25 -13.51
CA ILE A 171 1.09 -8.94 -13.56
C ILE A 171 2.08 -7.88 -14.06
N SER A 172 3.25 -7.79 -13.41
CA SER A 172 4.28 -6.80 -13.75
C SER A 172 4.80 -6.90 -15.19
N LYS A 173 4.72 -8.06 -15.81
CA LYS A 173 5.12 -8.25 -17.22
C LYS A 173 4.05 -7.81 -18.22
N LYS A 174 2.80 -7.63 -17.79
CA LYS A 174 1.67 -7.27 -18.66
C LYS A 174 1.33 -5.79 -18.63
N ILE A 175 1.83 -5.07 -17.67
CA ILE A 175 1.67 -3.63 -17.58
C ILE A 175 2.97 -2.91 -17.99
#